data_05f65782692afbcd35bb12eae4755f13
#
_entry.id   05f65782692afbcd35bb12eae4755f13
#
_cell.length_a   1.000
_cell.length_b   1.000
_cell.length_c   1.000
_cell.angle_alpha   90.00
_cell.angle_beta   90.00
_cell.angle_gamma   90.00
#
_symmetry.space_group_name_H-M   'P 1'
#
loop_
_entity.id
_entity.type
_entity.pdbx_description
1 polymer ?
#
loop_
_entity_poly.entity_id
_entity_poly.type
_entity_poly.pdbx_seq_one_letter_code
_entity_poly.pdbx_strand_id
1 'polypeptide(L)'
;MTAATSIVPVAQRIGASAALPWPAQGAAALVIDGFGLIGSSGGSAPLPMASTAKMMTALIVMEDHPLALNDPGPVIVVSRADVSTYITEQNQGKSVLPVVAGERLTEYQLLQGLLLPSASNFADMLASWDLGSVPAFVNRMNARAAALGMSATHYADVSGFSPLSVSVPSDLIVLAQTAMRLPVFAQIVAQPQATLPVNGVIRNLDALLGQSGVVGVKTGHTDQAGGCFVVAADLIIDGQSARVYGAVMGQPGALKGAFAATSSLLRALGPALHLRTVVHRDDVVARYQTPWAESGTIVASQSVAWVLIDGTTLAGRVKLDELPPMLPAGTRVGTLSLEAGSHRAEVPLVLASAVNGPDLGWRLTRGF
;
A
#
# COMPACT_ATOMS: atom_id res chain seq x y z
N MET A 1 26.60 -5.72 40.62
CA MET A 1 25.81 -5.62 39.39
C MET A 1 24.98 -6.88 39.22
N THR A 2 23.71 -6.76 38.95
CA THR A 2 22.83 -7.88 38.62
C THR A 2 23.00 -8.18 37.12
N ALA A 3 23.40 -9.39 36.77
CA ALA A 3 23.53 -9.79 35.35
C ALA A 3 22.16 -10.21 34.81
N ALA A 4 21.81 -9.70 33.67
CA ALA A 4 20.59 -10.12 32.94
C ALA A 4 20.95 -10.59 31.53
N THR A 5 20.40 -11.73 31.13
CA THR A 5 20.68 -12.36 29.83
C THR A 5 19.39 -12.52 29.05
N SER A 6 19.39 -11.99 27.83
CA SER A 6 18.26 -12.19 26.88
C SER A 6 18.18 -13.65 26.42
N ILE A 7 16.95 -14.17 26.32
CA ILE A 7 16.66 -15.50 25.75
C ILE A 7 15.90 -15.43 24.43
N VAL A 8 15.54 -14.21 23.98
CA VAL A 8 14.86 -14.01 22.69
C VAL A 8 15.87 -14.18 21.56
N PRO A 9 15.58 -15.01 20.55
CA PRO A 9 16.43 -15.11 19.36
C PRO A 9 16.49 -13.76 18.64
N VAL A 10 17.68 -13.39 18.17
CA VAL A 10 17.92 -12.12 17.45
C VAL A 10 17.09 -12.04 16.17
N ALA A 11 16.86 -13.18 15.51
CA ALA A 11 15.99 -13.30 14.36
C ALA A 11 15.41 -14.72 14.26
N GLN A 12 14.14 -14.82 13.90
CA GLN A 12 13.44 -16.08 13.67
C GLN A 12 12.64 -15.99 12.37
N ARG A 13 12.74 -17.00 11.51
CA ARG A 13 11.91 -17.12 10.31
C ARG A 13 10.56 -17.74 10.68
N ILE A 14 9.47 -17.11 10.24
CA ILE A 14 8.10 -17.55 10.50
C ILE A 14 7.59 -18.30 9.26
N GLY A 15 7.42 -19.61 9.37
CA GLY A 15 6.93 -20.48 8.29
C GLY A 15 7.92 -20.69 7.14
N ALA A 16 7.50 -21.45 6.14
CA ALA A 16 8.21 -21.59 4.89
C ALA A 16 7.90 -20.40 3.97
N SER A 17 8.85 -20.00 3.10
CA SER A 17 8.58 -18.90 2.17
C SER A 17 7.41 -19.22 1.26
N ALA A 18 6.46 -18.29 1.18
CA ALA A 18 5.36 -18.36 0.24
C ALA A 18 5.88 -18.28 -1.20
N ALA A 19 5.55 -19.28 -2.02
CA ALA A 19 5.83 -19.29 -3.45
C ALA A 19 4.66 -18.62 -4.18
N LEU A 20 4.81 -17.33 -4.52
CA LEU A 20 3.81 -16.60 -5.29
C LEU A 20 3.98 -16.86 -6.79
N PRO A 21 2.90 -17.08 -7.55
CA PRO A 21 2.93 -17.34 -8.99
C PRO A 21 3.15 -16.05 -9.79
N TRP A 22 4.34 -15.49 -9.70
CA TRP A 22 4.71 -14.28 -10.44
C TRP A 22 4.56 -14.49 -11.95
N PRO A 23 4.08 -13.47 -12.69
CA PRO A 23 3.97 -13.57 -14.14
C PRO A 23 5.34 -13.76 -14.78
N ALA A 24 5.40 -14.63 -15.80
CA ALA A 24 6.63 -14.92 -16.55
C ALA A 24 7.04 -13.79 -17.51
N GLN A 25 6.10 -12.91 -17.87
CA GLN A 25 6.32 -11.76 -18.74
C GLN A 25 5.85 -10.47 -18.07
N GLY A 26 6.41 -9.35 -18.54
CA GLY A 26 6.13 -8.05 -17.94
C GLY A 26 6.74 -7.91 -16.55
N ALA A 27 6.11 -7.11 -15.71
CA ALA A 27 6.57 -6.88 -14.34
C ALA A 27 5.38 -6.84 -13.37
N ALA A 28 5.63 -7.26 -12.13
CA ALA A 28 4.62 -7.20 -11.07
C ALA A 28 5.27 -6.93 -9.71
N ALA A 29 4.51 -6.34 -8.80
CA ALA A 29 4.86 -6.21 -7.40
C ALA A 29 3.61 -6.30 -6.52
N LEU A 30 3.78 -6.74 -5.27
CA LEU A 30 2.76 -6.76 -4.23
C LEU A 30 3.30 -6.12 -2.95
N VAL A 31 2.45 -5.32 -2.31
CA VAL A 31 2.69 -4.67 -1.03
C VAL A 31 1.49 -4.95 -0.13
N ILE A 32 1.74 -5.26 1.14
CA ILE A 32 0.70 -5.24 2.19
C ILE A 32 0.86 -3.94 2.97
N ASP A 33 -0.24 -3.23 3.16
CA ASP A 33 -0.25 -2.00 3.94
C ASP A 33 0.17 -2.29 5.40
N GLY A 34 1.10 -1.47 5.92
CA GLY A 34 1.69 -1.71 7.24
C GLY A 34 2.75 -2.81 7.31
N PHE A 35 2.89 -3.68 6.29
CA PHE A 35 3.95 -4.69 6.23
C PHE A 35 5.07 -4.33 5.24
N GLY A 36 4.71 -3.72 4.09
CA GLY A 36 5.65 -3.34 3.03
C GLY A 36 5.68 -4.32 1.86
N LEU A 37 6.78 -4.30 1.10
CA LEU A 37 6.95 -5.11 -0.11
C LEU A 37 7.00 -6.61 0.23
N ILE A 38 6.11 -7.39 -0.38
CA ILE A 38 6.09 -8.85 -0.30
C ILE A 38 7.06 -9.46 -1.31
N GLY A 39 7.09 -8.90 -2.52
CA GLY A 39 7.96 -9.34 -3.60
C GLY A 39 7.61 -8.67 -4.92
N SER A 40 8.46 -8.94 -5.92
CA SER A 40 8.31 -8.40 -7.27
C SER A 40 8.90 -9.35 -8.30
N SER A 41 8.53 -9.16 -9.57
CA SER A 41 9.09 -9.86 -10.74
C SER A 41 9.27 -8.90 -11.91
N GLY A 42 10.03 -9.29 -12.93
CA GLY A 42 10.17 -8.56 -14.19
C GLY A 42 11.25 -7.48 -14.23
N GLY A 43 12.09 -7.41 -13.18
CA GLY A 43 13.19 -6.44 -13.12
C GLY A 43 12.77 -5.01 -12.79
N SER A 44 13.72 -4.07 -12.92
CA SER A 44 13.56 -2.66 -12.55
C SER A 44 13.46 -1.71 -13.75
N ALA A 45 13.44 -2.22 -14.97
CA ALA A 45 13.32 -1.39 -16.17
C ALA A 45 11.90 -0.82 -16.27
N PRO A 46 11.74 0.51 -16.47
CA PRO A 46 10.43 1.11 -16.67
C PRO A 46 9.72 0.54 -17.90
N LEU A 47 8.43 0.28 -17.78
CA LEU A 47 7.56 -0.18 -18.85
C LEU A 47 6.50 0.87 -19.16
N PRO A 48 5.98 0.94 -20.39
CA PRO A 48 4.81 1.76 -20.70
C PRO A 48 3.66 1.39 -19.76
N MET A 49 3.05 2.41 -19.14
CA MET A 49 2.08 2.20 -18.05
C MET A 49 0.62 2.24 -18.50
N ALA A 50 0.37 2.60 -19.77
CA ALA A 50 -0.98 2.79 -20.31
C ALA A 50 -1.83 3.68 -19.39
N SER A 51 -3.14 3.48 -19.41
CA SER A 51 -4.10 4.30 -18.65
C SER A 51 -3.98 4.23 -17.12
N THR A 52 -3.02 3.48 -16.55
CA THR A 52 -2.74 3.59 -15.11
C THR A 52 -2.19 4.97 -14.77
N ALA A 53 -1.64 5.72 -15.74
CA ALA A 53 -1.24 7.11 -15.60
C ALA A 53 -2.37 8.03 -15.10
N LYS A 54 -3.62 7.73 -15.44
CA LYS A 54 -4.80 8.51 -15.03
C LYS A 54 -5.02 8.57 -13.51
N MET A 55 -4.38 7.67 -12.75
CA MET A 55 -4.35 7.79 -11.29
C MET A 55 -3.63 9.06 -10.84
N MET A 56 -2.52 9.43 -11.51
CA MET A 56 -1.79 10.67 -11.20
C MET A 56 -2.62 11.90 -11.59
N THR A 57 -3.29 11.84 -12.75
CA THR A 57 -4.20 12.92 -13.17
C THR A 57 -5.31 13.15 -12.14
N ALA A 58 -5.97 12.07 -11.69
CA ALA A 58 -7.00 12.17 -10.67
C ALA A 58 -6.44 12.66 -9.32
N LEU A 59 -5.26 12.16 -8.92
CA LEU A 59 -4.62 12.56 -7.66
C LEU A 59 -4.35 14.07 -7.63
N ILE A 60 -3.74 14.63 -8.68
CA ILE A 60 -3.41 16.05 -8.74
C ILE A 60 -4.67 16.90 -8.72
N VAL A 61 -5.67 16.58 -9.54
CA VAL A 61 -6.95 17.30 -9.57
C VAL A 61 -7.60 17.32 -8.19
N MET A 62 -7.65 16.17 -7.50
CA MET A 62 -8.24 16.09 -6.15
C MET A 62 -7.37 16.72 -5.06
N GLU A 63 -6.06 16.88 -5.26
CA GLU A 63 -5.20 17.64 -4.35
C GLU A 63 -5.38 19.15 -4.52
N ASP A 64 -5.55 19.63 -5.75
CA ASP A 64 -5.69 21.03 -6.08
C ASP A 64 -7.16 21.51 -5.92
N HIS A 65 -8.14 20.60 -6.12
CA HIS A 65 -9.60 20.82 -5.95
C HIS A 65 -10.20 19.73 -5.05
N PRO A 66 -10.00 19.80 -3.73
CA PRO A 66 -10.44 18.73 -2.83
C PRO A 66 -11.96 18.65 -2.70
N LEU A 67 -12.49 17.44 -2.93
CA LEU A 67 -13.92 17.13 -2.78
C LEU A 67 -14.19 16.43 -1.44
N ALA A 68 -15.29 16.79 -0.79
CA ALA A 68 -15.86 15.99 0.28
C ALA A 68 -16.68 14.81 -0.29
N LEU A 69 -16.94 13.78 0.53
CA LEU A 69 -17.84 12.70 0.13
C LEU A 69 -19.23 13.27 -0.20
N ASN A 70 -19.78 12.86 -1.34
CA ASN A 70 -21.05 13.32 -1.91
C ASN A 70 -21.05 14.80 -2.39
N ASP A 71 -19.89 15.45 -2.46
CA ASP A 71 -19.76 16.75 -3.11
C ASP A 71 -19.56 16.52 -4.61
N PRO A 72 -20.41 17.08 -5.48
CA PRO A 72 -20.24 16.98 -6.92
C PRO A 72 -19.06 17.84 -7.43
N GLY A 73 -18.59 18.80 -6.65
CA GLY A 73 -17.58 19.77 -7.04
C GLY A 73 -18.09 20.81 -8.05
N PRO A 74 -17.17 21.66 -8.53
CA PRO A 74 -17.50 22.67 -9.53
C PRO A 74 -17.98 22.07 -10.84
N VAL A 75 -18.75 22.87 -11.59
CA VAL A 75 -19.27 22.50 -12.91
C VAL A 75 -18.29 22.98 -13.98
N ILE A 76 -17.79 22.07 -14.78
CA ILE A 76 -16.97 22.31 -15.96
C ILE A 76 -17.87 22.26 -17.19
N VAL A 77 -17.83 23.31 -18.00
CA VAL A 77 -18.63 23.39 -19.24
C VAL A 77 -17.79 22.92 -20.41
N VAL A 78 -18.26 21.90 -21.11
CA VAL A 78 -17.58 21.36 -22.30
C VAL A 78 -17.50 22.42 -23.39
N SER A 79 -16.30 22.74 -23.81
CA SER A 79 -16.01 23.70 -24.89
C SER A 79 -16.05 23.02 -26.26
N ARG A 80 -16.02 23.82 -27.34
CA ARG A 80 -15.83 23.30 -28.69
C ARG A 80 -14.44 22.66 -28.90
N ALA A 81 -13.41 23.14 -28.16
CA ALA A 81 -12.10 22.54 -28.17
C ALA A 81 -12.11 21.13 -27.59
N ASP A 82 -12.84 20.90 -26.50
CA ASP A 82 -12.96 19.57 -25.87
C ASP A 82 -13.67 18.57 -26.82
N VAL A 83 -14.69 19.02 -27.57
CA VAL A 83 -15.31 18.19 -28.61
C VAL A 83 -14.32 17.85 -29.73
N SER A 84 -13.47 18.81 -30.14
CA SER A 84 -12.42 18.55 -31.14
C SER A 84 -11.37 17.55 -30.62
N THR A 85 -10.97 17.67 -29.35
CA THR A 85 -10.07 16.71 -28.67
C THR A 85 -10.71 15.33 -28.64
N TYR A 86 -11.97 15.22 -28.23
CA TYR A 86 -12.72 13.95 -28.25
C TYR A 86 -12.66 13.26 -29.61
N ILE A 87 -12.99 13.99 -30.70
CA ILE A 87 -12.99 13.44 -32.07
C ILE A 87 -11.56 13.01 -32.48
N THR A 88 -10.55 13.81 -32.16
CA THR A 88 -9.16 13.51 -32.48
C THR A 88 -8.71 12.24 -31.77
N GLU A 89 -8.97 12.13 -30.48
CA GLU A 89 -8.58 10.99 -29.67
C GLU A 89 -9.34 9.70 -30.04
N GLN A 90 -10.63 9.82 -30.42
CA GLN A 90 -11.42 8.73 -30.95
C GLN A 90 -10.78 8.17 -32.23
N ASN A 91 -10.35 9.05 -33.15
CA ASN A 91 -9.67 8.67 -34.38
C ASN A 91 -8.28 8.04 -34.15
N GLN A 92 -7.64 8.33 -33.01
CA GLN A 92 -6.41 7.70 -32.58
C GLN A 92 -6.63 6.34 -31.88
N GLY A 93 -7.88 5.91 -31.72
CA GLY A 93 -8.20 4.64 -31.03
C GLY A 93 -8.05 4.68 -29.50
N LYS A 94 -8.02 5.88 -28.92
CA LYS A 94 -8.02 6.02 -27.45
C LYS A 94 -9.38 5.67 -26.86
N SER A 95 -9.39 5.27 -25.58
CA SER A 95 -10.63 5.19 -24.81
C SER A 95 -11.16 6.60 -24.58
N VAL A 96 -12.34 6.90 -25.06
CA VAL A 96 -12.96 8.23 -24.93
C VAL A 96 -14.45 8.10 -24.59
N LEU A 97 -15.02 9.16 -24.01
CA LEU A 97 -16.45 9.31 -23.83
C LEU A 97 -16.98 10.46 -24.72
N PRO A 98 -18.11 10.27 -25.43
CA PRO A 98 -18.76 11.33 -26.17
C PRO A 98 -19.04 12.55 -25.30
N VAL A 99 -18.81 13.73 -25.85
CA VAL A 99 -19.14 15.02 -25.22
C VAL A 99 -19.76 15.97 -26.26
N VAL A 100 -20.60 16.89 -25.80
CA VAL A 100 -21.20 17.91 -26.66
C VAL A 100 -20.90 19.31 -26.11
N ALA A 101 -20.68 20.28 -27.00
CA ALA A 101 -20.39 21.66 -26.57
C ALA A 101 -21.58 22.24 -25.76
N GLY A 102 -21.25 22.83 -24.61
CA GLY A 102 -22.25 23.33 -23.68
C GLY A 102 -22.73 22.31 -22.64
N GLU A 103 -22.33 21.03 -22.76
CA GLU A 103 -22.59 20.04 -21.71
C GLU A 103 -21.95 20.49 -20.38
N ARG A 104 -22.66 20.25 -19.30
CA ARG A 104 -22.25 20.65 -17.95
C ARG A 104 -21.92 19.38 -17.17
N LEU A 105 -20.65 19.14 -16.91
CA LEU A 105 -20.14 18.02 -16.12
C LEU A 105 -19.57 18.55 -14.80
N THR A 106 -19.87 17.90 -13.70
CA THR A 106 -19.20 18.21 -12.43
C THR A 106 -17.81 17.59 -12.41
N GLU A 107 -16.93 18.12 -11.58
CA GLU A 107 -15.60 17.54 -11.36
C GLU A 107 -15.71 16.05 -11.01
N TYR A 108 -16.62 15.69 -10.09
CA TYR A 108 -16.88 14.30 -9.71
C TYR A 108 -17.26 13.43 -10.91
N GLN A 109 -18.10 13.92 -11.83
CA GLN A 109 -18.49 13.20 -13.04
C GLN A 109 -17.33 13.03 -14.03
N LEU A 110 -16.48 14.06 -14.18
CA LEU A 110 -15.25 13.93 -14.97
C LEU A 110 -14.29 12.90 -14.38
N LEU A 111 -14.13 12.89 -13.07
CA LEU A 111 -13.31 11.89 -12.37
C LEU A 111 -13.90 10.47 -12.52
N GLN A 112 -15.23 10.31 -12.48
CA GLN A 112 -15.87 9.02 -12.77
C GLN A 112 -15.58 8.56 -14.21
N GLY A 113 -15.74 9.44 -15.21
CA GLY A 113 -15.42 9.12 -16.60
C GLY A 113 -13.93 8.82 -16.84
N LEU A 114 -13.04 9.50 -16.12
CA LEU A 114 -11.60 9.26 -16.15
C LEU A 114 -11.23 7.88 -15.59
N LEU A 115 -11.77 7.52 -14.43
CA LEU A 115 -11.32 6.36 -13.66
C LEU A 115 -12.05 5.07 -14.02
N LEU A 116 -13.37 5.10 -14.29
CA LEU A 116 -14.18 3.91 -14.55
C LEU A 116 -13.99 3.38 -15.97
N PRO A 117 -14.46 4.07 -17.05
CA PRO A 117 -14.26 3.64 -18.44
C PRO A 117 -12.93 4.10 -19.02
N SER A 118 -12.13 4.84 -18.26
CA SER A 118 -10.79 5.26 -18.67
C SER A 118 -10.75 6.32 -19.78
N ALA A 119 -11.69 7.26 -19.81
CA ALA A 119 -11.79 8.27 -20.86
C ALA A 119 -10.55 9.19 -20.91
N SER A 120 -9.84 9.22 -22.04
CA SER A 120 -8.64 10.04 -22.23
C SER A 120 -8.99 11.51 -22.41
N ASN A 121 -10.03 11.81 -23.17
CA ASN A 121 -10.51 13.18 -23.35
C ASN A 121 -10.94 13.85 -22.03
N PHE A 122 -11.35 13.08 -21.01
CA PHE A 122 -11.63 13.62 -19.68
C PHE A 122 -10.34 13.93 -18.92
N ALA A 123 -9.23 13.21 -19.21
CA ALA A 123 -7.92 13.57 -18.66
C ALA A 123 -7.45 14.94 -19.21
N ASP A 124 -7.59 15.16 -20.51
CA ASP A 124 -7.24 16.44 -21.15
C ASP A 124 -8.11 17.59 -20.65
N MET A 125 -9.43 17.37 -20.49
CA MET A 125 -10.36 18.36 -19.94
C MET A 125 -9.98 18.73 -18.51
N LEU A 126 -9.75 17.76 -17.63
CA LEU A 126 -9.35 18.00 -16.25
C LEU A 126 -8.00 18.72 -16.16
N ALA A 127 -7.00 18.28 -16.92
CA ALA A 127 -5.69 18.91 -16.96
C ALA A 127 -5.73 20.36 -17.45
N SER A 128 -6.54 20.63 -18.49
CA SER A 128 -6.71 21.99 -19.04
C SER A 128 -7.51 22.88 -18.08
N TRP A 129 -8.51 22.34 -17.41
CA TRP A 129 -9.30 23.07 -16.42
C TRP A 129 -8.47 23.45 -15.18
N ASP A 130 -7.62 22.53 -14.69
CA ASP A 130 -6.84 22.72 -13.48
C ASP A 130 -5.67 23.71 -13.71
N LEU A 131 -4.81 23.46 -14.71
CA LEU A 131 -3.58 24.24 -14.93
C LEU A 131 -3.56 25.03 -16.24
N GLY A 132 -4.69 25.16 -16.92
CA GLY A 132 -4.82 25.94 -18.14
C GLY A 132 -4.23 25.28 -19.38
N SER A 133 -3.42 24.23 -19.24
CA SER A 133 -2.86 23.49 -20.38
C SER A 133 -2.36 22.09 -20.02
N VAL A 134 -2.50 21.15 -20.96
CA VAL A 134 -1.98 19.79 -20.83
C VAL A 134 -0.45 19.74 -20.58
N PRO A 135 0.39 20.53 -21.31
CA PRO A 135 1.83 20.54 -21.02
C PRO A 135 2.19 20.99 -19.60
N ALA A 136 1.52 22.02 -19.07
CA ALA A 136 1.73 22.44 -17.67
C ALA A 136 1.36 21.34 -16.69
N PHE A 137 0.27 20.63 -16.95
CA PHE A 137 -0.19 19.52 -16.13
C PHE A 137 0.78 18.32 -16.18
N VAL A 138 1.32 17.96 -17.34
CA VAL A 138 2.33 16.90 -17.49
C VAL A 138 3.59 17.24 -16.68
N ASN A 139 4.03 18.51 -16.69
CA ASN A 139 5.14 18.95 -15.84
C ASN A 139 4.80 18.76 -14.35
N ARG A 140 3.59 19.09 -13.95
CA ARG A 140 3.10 18.87 -12.56
C ARG A 140 3.06 17.38 -12.20
N MET A 141 2.63 16.48 -13.13
CA MET A 141 2.65 15.03 -12.92
C MET A 141 4.07 14.53 -12.65
N ASN A 142 5.06 14.96 -13.43
CA ASN A 142 6.45 14.57 -13.22
C ASN A 142 7.03 15.13 -11.92
N ALA A 143 6.72 16.37 -11.57
CA ALA A 143 7.11 16.95 -10.28
C ALA A 143 6.47 16.19 -9.10
N ARG A 144 5.20 15.78 -9.23
CA ARG A 144 4.50 15.03 -8.19
C ARG A 144 5.06 13.62 -8.06
N ALA A 145 5.39 12.94 -9.17
CA ALA A 145 6.06 11.64 -9.14
C ALA A 145 7.40 11.73 -8.39
N ALA A 146 8.22 12.73 -8.69
CA ALA A 146 9.47 12.95 -7.96
C ALA A 146 9.23 13.17 -6.46
N ALA A 147 8.24 13.97 -6.08
CA ALA A 147 7.88 14.23 -4.68
C ALA A 147 7.38 12.97 -3.95
N LEU A 148 6.78 12.01 -4.66
CA LEU A 148 6.38 10.71 -4.13
C LEU A 148 7.52 9.68 -4.10
N GLY A 149 8.72 10.01 -4.59
CA GLY A 149 9.83 9.08 -4.69
C GLY A 149 9.70 8.05 -5.84
N MET A 150 8.82 8.31 -6.80
CA MET A 150 8.59 7.45 -7.98
C MET A 150 9.69 7.68 -9.02
N SER A 151 10.91 7.30 -8.69
CA SER A 151 12.12 7.65 -9.44
C SER A 151 12.25 6.96 -10.81
N ALA A 152 11.51 5.88 -11.05
CA ALA A 152 11.45 5.15 -12.31
C ALA A 152 10.21 5.51 -13.15
N THR A 153 9.51 6.60 -12.80
CA THR A 153 8.27 7.02 -13.46
C THR A 153 8.49 8.32 -14.24
N HIS A 154 8.00 8.32 -15.47
CA HIS A 154 7.95 9.51 -16.34
C HIS A 154 6.60 9.59 -17.04
N TYR A 155 6.00 10.77 -17.04
CA TYR A 155 4.76 11.07 -17.76
C TYR A 155 5.07 11.92 -18.99
N ALA A 156 4.67 11.45 -20.17
CA ALA A 156 4.74 12.17 -21.43
C ALA A 156 3.37 12.73 -21.87
N ASP A 157 2.29 12.24 -21.23
CA ASP A 157 0.91 12.67 -21.45
C ASP A 157 0.07 12.46 -20.18
N VAL A 158 -1.14 13.00 -20.16
CA VAL A 158 -2.06 12.94 -18.99
C VAL A 158 -2.88 11.66 -18.92
N SER A 159 -2.84 10.83 -19.95
CA SER A 159 -3.71 9.66 -20.10
C SER A 159 -2.97 8.33 -20.10
N GLY A 160 -1.65 8.34 -20.32
CA GLY A 160 -0.81 7.16 -20.48
C GLY A 160 -0.94 6.48 -21.86
N PHE A 161 -1.48 7.16 -22.84
CA PHE A 161 -1.55 6.64 -24.21
C PHE A 161 -0.16 6.63 -24.88
N SER A 162 0.67 7.62 -24.57
CA SER A 162 2.04 7.67 -25.05
C SER A 162 2.87 6.51 -24.49
N PRO A 163 3.60 5.76 -25.33
CA PRO A 163 4.51 4.73 -24.85
C PRO A 163 5.72 5.28 -24.07
N LEU A 164 5.92 6.61 -24.11
CA LEU A 164 6.93 7.32 -23.33
C LEU A 164 6.46 7.60 -21.88
N SER A 165 5.17 7.44 -21.59
CA SER A 165 4.64 7.43 -20.21
C SER A 165 4.96 6.07 -19.60
N VAL A 166 6.04 6.01 -18.81
CA VAL A 166 6.62 4.76 -18.29
C VAL A 166 6.69 4.74 -16.77
N SER A 167 6.66 3.54 -16.19
CA SER A 167 6.78 3.34 -14.75
C SER A 167 7.25 1.92 -14.42
N VAL A 168 7.40 1.63 -13.14
CA VAL A 168 7.61 0.30 -12.58
C VAL A 168 6.48 -0.05 -11.61
N PRO A 169 6.21 -1.35 -11.35
CA PRO A 169 5.11 -1.73 -10.46
C PRO A 169 5.16 -1.11 -9.06
N SER A 170 6.37 -0.99 -8.47
CA SER A 170 6.52 -0.37 -7.14
C SER A 170 6.08 1.09 -7.10
N ASP A 171 6.42 1.88 -8.13
CA ASP A 171 6.04 3.28 -8.21
C ASP A 171 4.53 3.44 -8.39
N LEU A 172 3.90 2.59 -9.23
CA LEU A 172 2.44 2.58 -9.40
C LEU A 172 1.72 2.19 -8.11
N ILE A 173 2.31 1.32 -7.28
CA ILE A 173 1.77 1.00 -5.95
C ILE A 173 1.86 2.20 -5.01
N VAL A 174 2.97 2.93 -4.99
CA VAL A 174 3.11 4.17 -4.21
C VAL A 174 2.04 5.19 -4.61
N LEU A 175 1.80 5.35 -5.91
CA LEU A 175 0.74 6.20 -6.43
C LEU A 175 -0.64 5.73 -5.97
N ALA A 176 -0.93 4.44 -6.09
CA ALA A 176 -2.21 3.87 -5.65
C ALA A 176 -2.44 4.04 -4.15
N GLN A 177 -1.42 3.76 -3.32
CA GLN A 177 -1.49 3.98 -1.88
C GLN A 177 -1.79 5.43 -1.53
N THR A 178 -1.18 6.38 -2.26
CA THR A 178 -1.40 7.81 -2.06
C THR A 178 -2.81 8.22 -2.47
N ALA A 179 -3.26 7.82 -3.66
CA ALA A 179 -4.57 8.17 -4.18
C ALA A 179 -5.72 7.54 -3.36
N MET A 180 -5.56 6.29 -2.93
CA MET A 180 -6.56 5.57 -2.11
C MET A 180 -6.74 6.14 -0.68
N ARG A 181 -5.85 7.04 -0.23
CA ARG A 181 -6.05 7.81 1.01
C ARG A 181 -7.06 8.94 0.84
N LEU A 182 -7.34 9.35 -0.39
CA LEU A 182 -8.39 10.32 -0.69
C LEU A 182 -9.74 9.60 -0.72
N PRO A 183 -10.68 9.93 0.21
CA PRO A 183 -11.94 9.18 0.33
C PRO A 183 -12.77 9.17 -0.96
N VAL A 184 -12.78 10.28 -1.69
CA VAL A 184 -13.53 10.41 -2.95
C VAL A 184 -12.90 9.57 -4.07
N PHE A 185 -11.56 9.51 -4.15
CA PHE A 185 -10.87 8.63 -5.09
C PHE A 185 -11.24 7.15 -4.83
N ALA A 186 -11.10 6.71 -3.58
CA ALA A 186 -11.44 5.35 -3.17
C ALA A 186 -12.92 5.03 -3.44
N GLN A 187 -13.83 5.98 -3.17
CA GLN A 187 -15.24 5.84 -3.48
C GLN A 187 -15.50 5.64 -4.99
N ILE A 188 -14.86 6.45 -5.85
CA ILE A 188 -15.07 6.36 -7.29
C ILE A 188 -14.56 5.02 -7.84
N VAL A 189 -13.33 4.62 -7.54
CA VAL A 189 -12.75 3.39 -8.12
C VAL A 189 -13.46 2.11 -7.67
N ALA A 190 -14.16 2.17 -6.54
CA ALA A 190 -14.99 1.07 -6.03
C ALA A 190 -16.39 1.00 -6.68
N GLN A 191 -16.76 1.95 -7.52
CA GLN A 191 -18.06 1.92 -8.20
C GLN A 191 -18.03 0.96 -9.40
N PRO A 192 -19.00 0.06 -9.56
CA PRO A 192 -19.12 -0.78 -10.74
C PRO A 192 -19.62 0.00 -11.97
N GLN A 193 -20.32 1.09 -11.75
CA GLN A 193 -20.87 1.96 -12.78
C GLN A 193 -21.24 3.35 -12.23
N ALA A 194 -21.40 4.30 -13.14
CA ALA A 194 -21.93 5.63 -12.85
C ALA A 194 -22.85 6.08 -13.99
N THR A 195 -23.56 7.20 -13.83
CA THR A 195 -24.42 7.78 -14.88
C THR A 195 -23.97 9.21 -15.18
N LEU A 196 -23.71 9.49 -16.46
CA LEU A 196 -23.34 10.81 -16.97
C LEU A 196 -24.44 11.37 -17.90
N PRO A 197 -24.55 12.70 -18.02
CA PRO A 197 -25.66 13.34 -18.77
C PRO A 197 -25.80 12.85 -20.20
N VAL A 198 -24.76 12.88 -21.03
CA VAL A 198 -24.80 12.48 -22.45
C VAL A 198 -24.57 11.00 -22.63
N ASN A 199 -23.70 10.41 -21.77
CA ASN A 199 -23.24 9.03 -21.93
C ASN A 199 -24.20 7.98 -21.34
N GLY A 200 -25.15 8.39 -20.49
CA GLY A 200 -25.95 7.44 -19.73
C GLY A 200 -25.07 6.63 -18.76
N VAL A 201 -25.31 5.32 -18.69
CA VAL A 201 -24.56 4.43 -17.80
C VAL A 201 -23.18 4.13 -18.37
N ILE A 202 -22.14 4.53 -17.62
CA ILE A 202 -20.75 4.15 -17.86
C ILE A 202 -20.34 3.05 -16.88
N ARG A 203 -19.47 2.12 -17.30
CA ARG A 203 -19.07 0.96 -16.50
C ARG A 203 -17.59 1.01 -16.12
N ASN A 204 -17.28 0.50 -14.94
CA ASN A 204 -15.91 0.26 -14.54
C ASN A 204 -15.30 -0.90 -15.37
N LEU A 205 -14.11 -0.70 -15.89
CA LEU A 205 -13.38 -1.72 -16.65
C LEU A 205 -12.66 -2.75 -15.75
N ASP A 206 -12.66 -2.55 -14.44
CA ASP A 206 -12.11 -3.52 -13.49
C ASP A 206 -13.03 -4.74 -13.37
N ALA A 207 -12.69 -5.80 -14.12
CA ALA A 207 -13.46 -7.04 -14.10
C ALA A 207 -13.26 -7.85 -12.79
N LEU A 208 -12.30 -7.49 -11.94
CA LEU A 208 -12.09 -8.14 -10.63
C LEU A 208 -12.79 -7.41 -9.49
N LEU A 209 -13.37 -6.24 -9.73
CA LEU A 209 -14.04 -5.44 -8.70
C LEU A 209 -15.08 -6.28 -7.93
N GLY A 210 -15.00 -6.26 -6.60
CA GLY A 210 -15.84 -7.06 -5.71
C GLY A 210 -15.47 -8.54 -5.58
N GLN A 211 -14.50 -9.04 -6.38
CA GLN A 211 -14.01 -10.41 -6.28
C GLN A 211 -12.74 -10.47 -5.41
N SER A 212 -12.61 -11.48 -4.55
CA SER A 212 -11.43 -11.66 -3.69
C SER A 212 -11.02 -10.40 -2.92
N GLY A 213 -11.99 -9.59 -2.50
CA GLY A 213 -11.75 -8.36 -1.75
C GLY A 213 -11.29 -7.16 -2.58
N VAL A 214 -11.24 -7.26 -3.91
CA VAL A 214 -10.81 -6.15 -4.81
C VAL A 214 -11.77 -4.96 -4.68
N VAL A 215 -11.19 -3.78 -4.43
CA VAL A 215 -11.89 -2.49 -4.25
C VAL A 215 -11.45 -1.42 -5.25
N GLY A 216 -10.63 -1.75 -6.21
CA GLY A 216 -10.08 -0.89 -7.27
C GLY A 216 -8.71 -1.39 -7.70
N VAL A 217 -7.93 -0.66 -8.52
CA VAL A 217 -7.88 0.81 -8.64
C VAL A 217 -8.02 1.24 -10.11
N LYS A 218 -7.09 0.77 -10.99
CA LYS A 218 -7.04 1.26 -12.37
C LYS A 218 -6.51 0.23 -13.35
N THR A 219 -7.22 0.07 -14.44
CA THR A 219 -6.85 -0.73 -15.61
C THR A 219 -6.13 0.12 -16.65
N GLY A 220 -5.27 -0.50 -17.46
CA GLY A 220 -4.62 0.15 -18.58
C GLY A 220 -4.26 -0.85 -19.69
N HIS A 221 -4.39 -0.44 -20.93
CA HIS A 221 -3.95 -1.22 -22.09
C HIS A 221 -3.65 -0.30 -23.28
N THR A 222 -2.53 -0.54 -23.91
CA THR A 222 -2.19 -0.14 -25.29
C THR A 222 -1.41 -1.29 -25.93
N ASP A 223 -1.26 -1.30 -27.25
CA ASP A 223 -0.49 -2.35 -27.92
C ASP A 223 0.96 -2.39 -27.44
N GLN A 224 1.56 -1.22 -27.12
CA GLN A 224 2.94 -1.12 -26.63
C GLN A 224 3.07 -1.49 -25.16
N ALA A 225 2.07 -1.19 -24.35
CA ALA A 225 2.11 -1.45 -22.91
C ALA A 225 1.69 -2.88 -22.55
N GLY A 226 0.96 -3.57 -23.44
CA GLY A 226 0.25 -4.78 -23.04
C GLY A 226 -0.81 -4.49 -21.97
N GLY A 227 -1.22 -5.51 -21.24
CA GLY A 227 -2.16 -5.37 -20.12
C GLY A 227 -1.46 -4.83 -18.87
N CYS A 228 -2.04 -3.78 -18.28
CA CYS A 228 -1.62 -3.19 -17.01
C CYS A 228 -2.82 -3.15 -16.06
N PHE A 229 -2.61 -3.50 -14.80
CA PHE A 229 -3.62 -3.39 -13.77
C PHE A 229 -2.98 -3.05 -12.42
N VAL A 230 -3.46 -1.99 -11.81
CA VAL A 230 -3.13 -1.62 -10.43
C VAL A 230 -4.34 -1.96 -9.58
N VAL A 231 -4.13 -2.79 -8.57
CA VAL A 231 -5.18 -3.35 -7.71
C VAL A 231 -5.01 -2.90 -6.26
N ALA A 232 -6.13 -2.67 -5.59
CA ALA A 232 -6.24 -2.65 -4.13
C ALA A 232 -7.26 -3.71 -3.72
N ALA A 233 -6.93 -4.53 -2.73
CA ALA A 233 -7.81 -5.56 -2.22
C ALA A 233 -7.78 -5.61 -0.69
N ASP A 234 -8.96 -5.76 -0.06
CA ASP A 234 -9.10 -5.99 1.37
C ASP A 234 -9.27 -7.49 1.63
N LEU A 235 -8.22 -8.11 2.14
CA LEU A 235 -8.24 -9.51 2.54
C LEU A 235 -8.62 -9.63 4.02
N ILE A 236 -9.51 -10.56 4.34
CA ILE A 236 -9.84 -10.85 5.74
C ILE A 236 -9.01 -12.05 6.19
N ILE A 237 -8.11 -11.82 7.12
CA ILE A 237 -7.17 -12.80 7.68
C ILE A 237 -7.48 -12.97 9.17
N ASP A 238 -8.02 -14.13 9.54
CA ASP A 238 -8.38 -14.42 10.93
C ASP A 238 -9.23 -13.32 11.59
N GLY A 239 -10.16 -12.73 10.81
CA GLY A 239 -11.06 -11.66 11.26
C GLY A 239 -10.46 -10.25 11.22
N GLN A 240 -9.21 -10.08 10.83
CA GLN A 240 -8.58 -8.77 10.60
C GLN A 240 -8.50 -8.43 9.12
N SER A 241 -8.75 -7.16 8.77
CA SER A 241 -8.58 -6.67 7.40
C SER A 241 -7.11 -6.33 7.15
N ALA A 242 -6.57 -6.87 6.05
CA ALA A 242 -5.25 -6.52 5.52
C ALA A 242 -5.41 -5.94 4.11
N ARG A 243 -5.05 -4.67 3.91
CA ARG A 243 -5.07 -4.02 2.61
C ARG A 243 -3.83 -4.44 1.82
N VAL A 244 -4.07 -5.02 0.65
CA VAL A 244 -3.04 -5.40 -0.32
C VAL A 244 -3.10 -4.45 -1.51
N TYR A 245 -1.95 -3.97 -1.94
CA TYR A 245 -1.77 -3.26 -3.20
C TYR A 245 -0.92 -4.10 -4.14
N GLY A 246 -1.30 -4.14 -5.40
CA GLY A 246 -0.54 -4.82 -6.45
C GLY A 246 -0.50 -4.00 -7.73
N ALA A 247 0.57 -4.16 -8.49
CA ALA A 247 0.64 -3.66 -9.85
C ALA A 247 1.19 -4.75 -10.74
N VAL A 248 0.53 -4.97 -11.87
CA VAL A 248 0.93 -5.91 -12.92
C VAL A 248 0.99 -5.13 -14.23
N MET A 249 2.10 -5.21 -14.95
CA MET A 249 2.38 -4.46 -16.17
C MET A 249 2.90 -5.36 -17.28
N GLY A 250 2.72 -4.95 -18.53
CA GLY A 250 3.32 -5.64 -19.68
C GLY A 250 2.75 -7.02 -19.97
N GLN A 251 1.50 -7.29 -19.59
CA GLN A 251 0.94 -8.63 -19.73
C GLN A 251 0.44 -8.89 -21.15
N PRO A 252 0.76 -10.08 -21.72
CA PRO A 252 0.16 -10.50 -22.99
C PRO A 252 -1.35 -10.72 -22.84
N GLY A 253 -2.10 -10.54 -23.91
CA GLY A 253 -3.55 -10.73 -23.90
C GLY A 253 -4.33 -9.56 -23.28
N ALA A 254 -3.72 -8.37 -23.26
CA ALA A 254 -4.34 -7.13 -22.81
C ALA A 254 -4.86 -7.22 -21.35
N LEU A 255 -6.00 -6.59 -21.04
CA LEU A 255 -6.57 -6.59 -19.68
C LEU A 255 -6.85 -8.01 -19.16
N LYS A 256 -7.22 -8.96 -20.04
CA LYS A 256 -7.47 -10.35 -19.63
C LYS A 256 -6.23 -10.99 -19.01
N GLY A 257 -5.05 -10.75 -19.61
CA GLY A 257 -3.79 -11.23 -19.05
C GLY A 257 -3.44 -10.58 -17.71
N ALA A 258 -3.62 -9.26 -17.60
CA ALA A 258 -3.37 -8.54 -16.35
C ALA A 258 -4.30 -9.02 -15.22
N PHE A 259 -5.58 -9.23 -15.49
CA PHE A 259 -6.53 -9.78 -14.53
C PHE A 259 -6.18 -11.23 -14.13
N ALA A 260 -5.79 -12.08 -15.08
CA ALA A 260 -5.39 -13.46 -14.79
C ALA A 260 -4.17 -13.52 -13.87
N ALA A 261 -3.13 -12.73 -14.17
CA ALA A 261 -1.93 -12.64 -13.34
C ALA A 261 -2.26 -12.13 -11.92
N THR A 262 -3.04 -11.04 -11.84
CA THR A 262 -3.48 -10.46 -10.54
C THR A 262 -4.30 -11.45 -9.72
N SER A 263 -5.30 -12.11 -10.32
CA SER A 263 -6.12 -13.12 -9.64
C SER A 263 -5.29 -14.29 -9.12
N SER A 264 -4.28 -14.72 -9.88
CA SER A 264 -3.38 -15.79 -9.46
C SER A 264 -2.55 -15.39 -8.25
N LEU A 265 -2.01 -14.18 -8.25
CA LEU A 265 -1.24 -13.62 -7.12
C LEU A 265 -2.12 -13.47 -5.87
N LEU A 266 -3.31 -12.86 -5.97
CA LEU A 266 -4.20 -12.67 -4.82
C LEU A 266 -4.69 -14.00 -4.22
N ARG A 267 -5.02 -14.97 -5.07
CA ARG A 267 -5.43 -16.32 -4.61
C ARG A 267 -4.31 -17.07 -3.89
N ALA A 268 -3.07 -16.92 -4.34
CA ALA A 268 -1.93 -17.55 -3.69
C ALA A 268 -1.51 -16.81 -2.41
N LEU A 269 -1.75 -15.50 -2.33
CA LEU A 269 -1.39 -14.68 -1.19
C LEU A 269 -2.27 -14.98 0.03
N GLY A 270 -3.58 -15.14 -0.14
CA GLY A 270 -4.52 -15.34 0.97
C GLY A 270 -4.11 -16.47 1.93
N PRO A 271 -3.87 -17.70 1.44
CA PRO A 271 -3.43 -18.82 2.29
C PRO A 271 -2.05 -18.66 2.92
N ALA A 272 -1.23 -17.73 2.42
CA ALA A 272 0.12 -17.48 2.94
C ALA A 272 0.15 -16.39 4.02
N LEU A 273 -0.98 -15.73 4.26
CA LEU A 273 -1.11 -14.68 5.26
C LEU A 273 -1.76 -15.24 6.53
N HIS A 274 -1.17 -14.95 7.68
CA HIS A 274 -1.66 -15.40 8.97
C HIS A 274 -1.56 -14.30 10.01
N LEU A 275 -2.57 -14.19 10.87
CA LEU A 275 -2.46 -13.41 12.10
C LEU A 275 -1.57 -14.19 13.08
N ARG A 276 -0.40 -13.66 13.40
CA ARG A 276 0.58 -14.28 14.31
C ARG A 276 0.75 -13.43 15.55
N THR A 277 0.54 -14.00 16.70
CA THR A 277 1.02 -13.40 17.96
C THR A 277 2.53 -13.62 18.02
N VAL A 278 3.29 -12.53 17.90
CA VAL A 278 4.77 -12.56 17.83
C VAL A 278 5.40 -12.49 19.22
N VAL A 279 4.67 -12.03 20.21
CA VAL A 279 4.99 -12.12 21.64
C VAL A 279 3.68 -12.13 22.40
N HIS A 280 3.57 -12.97 23.44
CA HIS A 280 2.46 -12.96 24.37
C HIS A 280 2.84 -12.15 25.61
N ARG A 281 1.82 -11.59 26.27
CA ARG A 281 1.99 -11.07 27.62
C ARG A 281 2.51 -12.20 28.51
N ASP A 282 3.44 -11.87 29.41
CA ASP A 282 4.12 -12.77 30.34
C ASP A 282 5.09 -13.78 29.69
N ASP A 283 5.35 -13.70 28.37
CA ASP A 283 6.46 -14.44 27.76
C ASP A 283 7.79 -14.05 28.41
N VAL A 284 8.57 -15.04 28.78
CA VAL A 284 9.90 -14.83 29.39
C VAL A 284 10.88 -14.37 28.31
N VAL A 285 11.36 -13.14 28.45
CA VAL A 285 12.25 -12.47 27.48
C VAL A 285 13.70 -12.48 27.93
N ALA A 286 13.93 -12.38 29.24
CA ALA A 286 15.26 -12.40 29.83
C ALA A 286 15.21 -13.01 31.23
N ARG A 287 16.41 -13.35 31.74
CA ARG A 287 16.60 -13.80 33.13
C ARG A 287 17.62 -12.92 33.77
N TYR A 288 17.46 -12.68 35.09
CA TYR A 288 18.45 -11.99 35.90
C TYR A 288 18.96 -12.90 36.98
N GLN A 289 20.17 -12.63 37.42
CA GLN A 289 20.80 -13.23 38.57
C GLN A 289 21.53 -12.17 39.39
N THR A 290 21.29 -12.16 40.70
CA THR A 290 21.94 -11.24 41.62
C THR A 290 23.24 -11.84 42.16
N PRO A 291 24.16 -11.02 42.65
CA PRO A 291 25.40 -11.51 43.34
C PRO A 291 25.11 -12.34 44.58
N TRP A 292 23.93 -12.24 45.19
CA TRP A 292 23.48 -13.04 46.33
C TRP A 292 22.63 -14.24 45.95
N ALA A 293 22.78 -14.72 44.70
CA ALA A 293 22.20 -15.93 44.17
C ALA A 293 20.66 -15.92 43.99
N GLU A 294 20.00 -14.78 44.12
CA GLU A 294 18.61 -14.65 43.75
C GLU A 294 18.49 -14.58 42.22
N SER A 295 17.54 -15.26 41.64
CA SER A 295 17.28 -15.26 40.20
C SER A 295 15.79 -15.09 39.93
N GLY A 296 15.48 -14.52 38.75
CA GLY A 296 14.10 -14.35 38.33
C GLY A 296 13.99 -14.11 36.83
N THR A 297 12.77 -13.86 36.42
CA THR A 297 12.44 -13.68 35.02
C THR A 297 11.96 -12.26 34.75
N ILE A 298 12.30 -11.78 33.55
CA ILE A 298 11.83 -10.54 32.97
C ILE A 298 10.89 -10.94 31.84
N VAL A 299 9.68 -10.40 31.87
CA VAL A 299 8.59 -10.81 30.97
C VAL A 299 8.06 -9.64 30.16
N ALA A 300 7.42 -9.95 29.03
CA ALA A 300 6.72 -8.97 28.20
C ALA A 300 5.44 -8.49 28.93
N SER A 301 5.20 -7.18 28.97
CA SER A 301 4.04 -6.61 29.67
C SER A 301 2.75 -6.67 28.86
N GLN A 302 2.84 -6.94 27.56
CA GLN A 302 1.70 -7.00 26.64
C GLN A 302 1.97 -7.94 25.46
N SER A 303 0.87 -8.40 24.82
CA SER A 303 0.97 -9.18 23.59
C SER A 303 1.07 -8.25 22.37
N VAL A 304 1.73 -8.73 21.32
CA VAL A 304 1.76 -8.11 19.99
C VAL A 304 1.38 -9.15 18.95
N ALA A 305 0.43 -8.84 18.09
CA ALA A 305 0.03 -9.68 16.98
C ALA A 305 0.02 -8.88 15.68
N TRP A 306 0.51 -9.50 14.59
CA TRP A 306 0.58 -8.92 13.27
C TRP A 306 0.09 -9.90 12.21
N VAL A 307 -0.49 -9.40 11.13
CA VAL A 307 -0.68 -10.20 9.91
C VAL A 307 0.66 -10.28 9.20
N LEU A 308 1.18 -11.50 9.09
CA LEU A 308 2.49 -11.78 8.49
C LEU A 308 2.34 -12.79 7.35
N ILE A 309 3.17 -12.64 6.33
CA ILE A 309 3.31 -13.64 5.28
C ILE A 309 4.31 -14.73 5.70
N ASP A 310 4.02 -15.96 5.33
CA ASP A 310 4.93 -17.08 5.55
C ASP A 310 6.32 -16.84 4.94
N GLY A 311 7.36 -17.14 5.70
CA GLY A 311 8.75 -16.86 5.36
C GLY A 311 9.28 -15.52 5.86
N THR A 312 8.43 -14.70 6.50
CA THR A 312 8.86 -13.44 7.12
C THR A 312 9.89 -13.71 8.23
N THR A 313 10.92 -12.87 8.29
CA THR A 313 11.87 -12.86 9.40
C THR A 313 11.37 -11.89 10.48
N LEU A 314 11.13 -12.41 11.68
CA LEU A 314 10.89 -11.63 12.89
C LEU A 314 12.24 -11.40 13.58
N ALA A 315 12.62 -10.13 13.77
CA ALA A 315 13.78 -9.74 14.53
C ALA A 315 13.36 -9.19 15.91
N GLY A 316 14.09 -9.59 16.96
CA GLY A 316 13.87 -9.12 18.32
C GLY A 316 15.16 -8.56 18.91
N ARG A 317 15.07 -7.42 19.56
CA ARG A 317 16.19 -6.83 20.32
C ARG A 317 15.73 -6.47 21.72
N VAL A 318 16.43 -7.00 22.71
CA VAL A 318 16.19 -6.69 24.12
C VAL A 318 17.18 -5.63 24.57
N LYS A 319 16.65 -4.55 25.16
CA LYS A 319 17.43 -3.53 25.88
C LYS A 319 16.98 -3.55 27.32
N LEU A 320 17.86 -3.90 28.23
CA LEU A 320 17.61 -3.92 29.67
C LEU A 320 18.21 -2.69 30.33
N ASP A 321 17.52 -2.15 31.32
CA ASP A 321 17.99 -1.08 32.19
C ASP A 321 18.89 -1.66 33.28
N GLU A 322 19.66 -0.83 33.95
CA GLU A 322 20.41 -1.27 35.15
C GLU A 322 19.40 -1.64 36.25
N LEU A 323 19.58 -2.82 36.84
CA LEU A 323 18.71 -3.31 37.90
C LEU A 323 19.25 -2.94 39.27
N PRO A 324 18.56 -2.07 40.04
CA PRO A 324 18.88 -1.87 41.47
C PRO A 324 18.79 -3.16 42.28
N PRO A 325 19.39 -3.21 43.47
CA PRO A 325 19.39 -4.40 44.31
C PRO A 325 18.03 -4.85 44.81
N MET A 326 17.04 -3.97 44.82
CA MET A 326 15.66 -4.26 45.25
C MET A 326 14.69 -3.58 44.28
N LEU A 327 13.73 -4.36 43.75
CA LEU A 327 12.67 -3.87 42.86
C LEU A 327 11.40 -4.67 43.09
N PRO A 328 10.21 -4.04 43.18
CA PRO A 328 8.94 -4.76 43.24
C PRO A 328 8.63 -5.48 41.92
N ALA A 329 7.83 -6.53 42.01
CA ALA A 329 7.22 -7.18 40.83
C ALA A 329 6.45 -6.15 39.99
N GLY A 330 6.41 -6.35 38.69
CA GLY A 330 5.76 -5.44 37.74
C GLY A 330 6.54 -4.18 37.40
N THR A 331 7.70 -3.95 38.05
CA THR A 331 8.57 -2.80 37.71
C THR A 331 9.08 -2.95 36.28
N ARG A 332 8.95 -1.88 35.47
CA ARG A 332 9.57 -1.81 34.14
C ARG A 332 11.08 -1.81 34.25
N VAL A 333 11.73 -2.71 33.49
CA VAL A 333 13.16 -2.96 33.55
C VAL A 333 13.83 -3.03 32.18
N GLY A 334 13.13 -2.62 31.16
CA GLY A 334 13.67 -2.60 29.79
C GLY A 334 12.61 -2.53 28.70
N THR A 335 13.04 -2.80 27.48
CA THR A 335 12.21 -2.79 26.28
C THR A 335 12.61 -3.92 25.35
N LEU A 336 11.64 -4.62 24.78
CA LEU A 336 11.78 -5.53 23.65
C LEU A 336 11.33 -4.79 22.40
N SER A 337 12.26 -4.52 21.48
CA SER A 337 11.95 -4.00 20.15
C SER A 337 11.75 -5.18 19.20
N LEU A 338 10.63 -5.19 18.48
CA LEU A 338 10.27 -6.21 17.49
C LEU A 338 10.18 -5.58 16.11
N GLU A 339 10.62 -6.32 15.09
CA GLU A 339 10.60 -5.90 13.71
C GLU A 339 10.28 -7.08 12.78
N ALA A 340 9.32 -6.89 11.85
CA ALA A 340 8.97 -7.84 10.81
C ALA A 340 8.44 -7.10 9.57
N GLY A 341 9.19 -7.10 8.47
CA GLY A 341 8.90 -6.21 7.34
C GLY A 341 8.97 -4.75 7.76
N SER A 342 7.89 -3.99 7.57
CA SER A 342 7.76 -2.62 8.09
C SER A 342 7.08 -2.53 9.46
N HIS A 343 6.58 -3.64 9.99
CA HIS A 343 6.04 -3.66 11.35
C HIS A 343 7.12 -3.38 12.38
N ARG A 344 6.80 -2.52 13.33
CA ARG A 344 7.65 -2.16 14.48
C ARG A 344 6.79 -2.13 15.73
N ALA A 345 7.31 -2.70 16.82
CA ALA A 345 6.71 -2.54 18.15
C ALA A 345 7.78 -2.45 19.21
N GLU A 346 7.47 -1.67 20.24
CA GLU A 346 8.23 -1.64 21.48
C GLU A 346 7.36 -2.17 22.61
N VAL A 347 7.80 -3.25 23.23
CA VAL A 347 7.09 -3.92 24.32
C VAL A 347 7.86 -3.63 25.62
N PRO A 348 7.24 -2.95 26.60
CA PRO A 348 7.86 -2.78 27.92
C PRO A 348 8.11 -4.13 28.57
N LEU A 349 9.27 -4.28 29.17
CA LEU A 349 9.66 -5.46 29.93
C LEU A 349 9.53 -5.18 31.41
N VAL A 350 8.93 -6.12 32.13
CA VAL A 350 8.69 -6.01 33.58
C VAL A 350 9.23 -7.22 34.33
N LEU A 351 9.51 -7.03 35.62
CA LEU A 351 9.84 -8.13 36.50
C LEU A 351 8.62 -9.00 36.77
N ALA A 352 8.74 -10.30 36.57
CA ALA A 352 7.67 -11.26 36.92
C ALA A 352 7.49 -11.42 38.43
N SER A 353 8.59 -11.28 39.20
CA SER A 353 8.61 -11.32 40.64
C SER A 353 9.49 -10.20 41.21
N ALA A 354 9.32 -9.87 42.49
CA ALA A 354 10.17 -8.89 43.16
C ALA A 354 11.64 -9.37 43.23
N VAL A 355 12.57 -8.44 43.07
CA VAL A 355 13.97 -8.66 43.41
C VAL A 355 14.17 -8.21 44.85
N ASN A 356 14.54 -9.15 45.74
CA ASN A 356 14.79 -8.86 47.12
C ASN A 356 16.28 -8.56 47.34
N GLY A 357 16.57 -7.72 48.34
CA GLY A 357 17.95 -7.43 48.71
C GLY A 357 18.65 -8.62 49.35
N PRO A 358 20.00 -8.56 49.50
CA PRO A 358 20.75 -9.61 50.14
C PRO A 358 20.36 -9.77 51.60
N ASP A 359 20.32 -11.02 52.06
CA ASP A 359 20.03 -11.34 53.46
C ASP A 359 21.16 -10.91 54.41
N LEU A 360 20.90 -11.00 55.73
CA LEU A 360 21.87 -10.61 56.75
C LEU A 360 23.15 -11.43 56.67
N GLY A 361 23.09 -12.72 56.37
CA GLY A 361 24.24 -13.60 56.25
C GLY A 361 25.19 -13.17 55.15
N TRP A 362 24.65 -12.84 53.97
CA TRP A 362 25.41 -12.36 52.80
C TRP A 362 26.08 -11.00 53.09
N ARG A 363 25.37 -10.07 53.78
CA ARG A 363 25.88 -8.76 54.16
C ARG A 363 27.05 -8.87 55.13
N LEU A 364 26.95 -9.75 56.15
CA LEU A 364 27.99 -9.93 57.15
C LEU A 364 29.28 -10.58 56.59
N THR A 365 29.16 -11.41 55.55
CA THR A 365 30.33 -12.10 54.97
C THR A 365 31.08 -11.24 53.94
N ARG A 366 30.53 -10.10 53.48
CA ARG A 366 31.14 -9.25 52.45
C ARG A 366 31.36 -7.79 52.86
N GLY A 367 31.22 -7.45 54.14
CA GLY A 367 31.64 -6.18 54.70
C GLY A 367 30.85 -4.94 54.27
N PHE A 368 29.54 -5.07 54.08
CA PHE A 368 28.60 -3.96 53.87
C PHE A 368 27.84 -3.63 55.15
#